data_4bc3a96655cc67a886b9b66604a26d41
#
_entry.id   4bc3a96655cc67a886b9b66604a26d41
#
_cell.length_a   1.000
_cell.length_b   1.000
_cell.length_c   1.000
_cell.angle_alpha   90.00
_cell.angle_beta   90.00
_cell.angle_gamma   90.00
#
_symmetry.space_group_name_H-M   'P 1'
#
loop_
_entity.id
_entity.type
_entity.pdbx_description
1 polymer ?
#
loop_
_entity_poly.entity_id
_entity_poly.type
_entity_poly.pdbx_seq_one_letter_code
_entity_poly.pdbx_strand_id
1 'polypeptide(L)'
;EVILNKGIVKKQQLSNLKAHLYKQILISLRLNPVLKNVRIQIREQLDFATLLYQKGLYKQSLKVLEKAKIMALNHEEKYIAYDIVELEKVIESQYITRSLSNRAEELINEADKLAEQNNISTQLSNLSLELYQRLIRAGYAKSDIEFREITQFFYKRMPKVKENDLGFREKLWFYKAHVWYSFLTQDFLSSYKYSSKWVKMFEESPKMIPVNPVFYLKGNNYLMEILFLIKHPIKFKKVLTQMKKRVDNINFPKNDNLGALTFNFSYSNLVNFCFLEGDFDRALSFIPSILKGIKEYNNQIDAHHVMMFYYKIACIYFGKEDYENCIIYLDKIISNKDLKMREDLLCFSRVLNIFAHYEAGFDYHLEKQLRETYKFLIKMNDLH
;
A
#
# COMPACT_ATOMS: atom_id res chain seq x y z
N GLU A 1 35.31 -1.96 2.06
CA GLU A 1 36.68 -2.45 1.69
C GLU A 1 37.82 -1.56 2.20
N VAL A 2 37.60 -0.31 2.57
CA VAL A 2 38.69 0.64 2.94
C VAL A 2 39.14 0.54 4.39
N ILE A 3 38.48 -0.20 5.27
CA ILE A 3 38.81 -0.27 6.72
C ILE A 3 39.53 -1.58 7.10
N LEU A 4 39.85 -2.46 6.14
CA LEU A 4 40.45 -3.75 6.40
C LEU A 4 41.96 -3.78 6.24
N ASN A 5 42.67 -2.70 6.57
CA ASN A 5 44.11 -2.72 6.59
C ASN A 5 44.63 -3.23 7.94
N LYS A 6 45.28 -4.39 7.90
CA LYS A 6 46.07 -5.07 8.93
C LYS A 6 45.34 -5.98 9.90
N GLY A 7 44.97 -7.16 9.42
CA GLY A 7 44.64 -8.31 10.23
C GLY A 7 43.49 -9.14 9.62
N ILE A 8 43.60 -10.45 9.64
CA ILE A 8 42.55 -11.36 9.21
C ILE A 8 41.38 -11.21 10.20
N VAL A 9 40.38 -10.39 9.82
CA VAL A 9 39.14 -10.22 10.61
C VAL A 9 38.36 -11.53 10.52
N LYS A 10 38.17 -12.22 11.63
CA LYS A 10 37.37 -13.44 11.69
C LYS A 10 35.92 -13.12 11.27
N LYS A 11 35.26 -14.02 10.52
CA LYS A 11 33.87 -13.88 10.05
C LYS A 11 32.90 -13.46 11.18
N GLN A 12 33.11 -14.00 12.39
CA GLN A 12 32.32 -13.66 13.58
C GLN A 12 32.52 -12.20 14.01
N GLN A 13 33.74 -11.68 13.98
CA GLN A 13 34.02 -10.27 14.32
C GLN A 13 33.37 -9.31 13.32
N LEU A 14 33.40 -9.65 12.03
CA LEU A 14 32.73 -8.86 10.99
C LEU A 14 31.20 -8.87 11.18
N SER A 15 30.62 -10.01 11.52
CA SER A 15 29.17 -10.12 11.82
C SER A 15 28.78 -9.26 13.02
N ASN A 16 29.54 -9.32 14.10
CA ASN A 16 29.30 -8.51 15.31
C ASN A 16 29.44 -7.02 15.03
N LEU A 17 30.45 -6.61 14.24
CA LEU A 17 30.64 -5.22 13.84
C LEU A 17 29.49 -4.70 12.99
N LYS A 18 29.02 -5.50 12.03
CA LYS A 18 27.83 -5.15 11.22
C LYS A 18 26.58 -4.98 12.09
N ALA A 19 26.34 -5.89 13.03
CA ALA A 19 25.20 -5.82 13.95
C ALA A 19 25.29 -4.57 14.84
N HIS A 20 26.49 -4.25 15.36
CA HIS A 20 26.71 -3.05 16.15
C HIS A 20 26.47 -1.77 15.33
N LEU A 21 27.08 -1.67 14.14
CA LEU A 21 26.89 -0.53 13.24
C LEU A 21 25.42 -0.35 12.86
N TYR A 22 24.71 -1.43 12.54
CA TYR A 22 23.29 -1.40 12.24
C TYR A 22 22.48 -0.81 13.40
N LYS A 23 22.76 -1.26 14.64
CA LYS A 23 22.13 -0.71 15.85
C LYS A 23 22.40 0.79 16.03
N GLN A 24 23.63 1.24 15.80
CA GLN A 24 23.99 2.66 15.91
C GLN A 24 23.27 3.51 14.84
N ILE A 25 23.17 3.01 13.61
CA ILE A 25 22.41 3.67 12.54
C ILE A 25 20.94 3.82 12.94
N LEU A 26 20.29 2.77 13.47
CA LEU A 26 18.90 2.85 13.91
C LEU A 26 18.69 3.86 15.04
N ILE A 27 19.62 3.93 16.02
CA ILE A 27 19.59 4.93 17.09
C ILE A 27 19.71 6.34 16.51
N SER A 28 20.67 6.56 15.60
CA SER A 28 20.86 7.85 14.93
C SER A 28 19.63 8.28 14.13
N LEU A 29 18.99 7.35 13.39
CA LEU A 29 17.76 7.61 12.67
C LEU A 29 16.61 7.99 13.62
N ARG A 30 16.49 7.35 14.78
CA ARG A 30 15.47 7.67 15.79
C ARG A 30 15.66 9.09 16.35
N LEU A 31 16.91 9.54 16.53
CA LEU A 31 17.23 10.85 17.05
C LEU A 31 17.13 11.97 16.01
N ASN A 32 16.93 11.64 14.74
CA ASN A 32 16.85 12.64 13.67
C ASN A 32 15.53 13.44 13.76
N PRO A 33 15.58 14.76 14.07
CA PRO A 33 14.38 15.58 14.24
C PRO A 33 13.58 15.78 12.95
N VAL A 34 14.17 15.51 11.79
CA VAL A 34 13.49 15.59 10.47
C VAL A 34 12.48 14.45 10.29
N LEU A 35 12.68 13.31 10.94
CA LEU A 35 11.78 12.16 10.89
C LEU A 35 10.63 12.31 11.89
N LYS A 36 9.81 13.35 11.75
CA LYS A 36 8.64 13.64 12.61
C LYS A 36 7.49 12.67 12.37
N ASN A 37 7.71 11.38 12.59
CA ASN A 37 6.61 10.43 12.58
C ASN A 37 5.86 10.51 13.91
N VAL A 38 4.61 10.96 13.87
CA VAL A 38 3.75 11.14 15.06
C VAL A 38 3.64 9.85 15.87
N ARG A 39 3.56 8.71 15.24
CA ARG A 39 3.49 7.41 15.92
C ARG A 39 4.74 7.10 16.73
N ILE A 40 5.92 7.48 16.22
CA ILE A 40 7.19 7.36 16.96
C ILE A 40 7.19 8.31 18.16
N GLN A 41 6.73 9.56 17.96
CA GLN A 41 6.67 10.54 19.05
C GLN A 41 5.73 10.09 20.18
N ILE A 42 4.56 9.56 19.87
CA ILE A 42 3.62 9.06 20.88
C ILE A 42 4.25 7.90 21.67
N ARG A 43 4.93 6.96 21.00
CA ARG A 43 5.63 5.85 21.65
C ARG A 43 6.77 6.33 22.56
N GLU A 44 7.50 7.33 22.13
CA GLU A 44 8.55 7.95 22.95
C GLU A 44 7.98 8.56 24.25
N GLN A 45 6.83 9.25 24.17
CA GLN A 45 6.14 9.75 25.35
C GLN A 45 5.67 8.61 26.28
N LEU A 46 5.19 7.50 25.72
CA LEU A 46 4.84 6.31 26.51
C LEU A 46 6.07 5.69 27.20
N ASP A 47 7.21 5.62 26.50
CA ASP A 47 8.48 5.19 27.09
C ASP A 47 8.90 6.10 28.26
N PHE A 48 8.82 7.44 28.10
CA PHE A 48 9.11 8.39 29.16
C PHE A 48 8.17 8.24 30.35
N ALA A 49 6.88 8.06 30.11
CA ALA A 49 5.90 7.83 31.16
C ALA A 49 6.20 6.54 31.94
N THR A 50 6.59 5.48 31.24
CA THR A 50 7.01 4.21 31.85
C THR A 50 8.25 4.37 32.74
N LEU A 51 9.25 5.11 32.29
CA LEU A 51 10.44 5.41 33.09
C LEU A 51 10.11 6.23 34.35
N LEU A 52 9.23 7.23 34.23
CA LEU A 52 8.75 8.03 35.38
C LEU A 52 7.98 7.15 36.38
N TYR A 53 7.13 6.26 35.90
CA TYR A 53 6.41 5.28 36.71
C TYR A 53 7.39 4.39 37.51
N GLN A 54 8.41 3.83 36.85
CA GLN A 54 9.45 3.01 37.49
C GLN A 54 10.25 3.75 38.56
N LYS A 55 10.33 5.08 38.46
CA LYS A 55 10.97 5.95 39.49
C LYS A 55 10.01 6.40 40.60
N GLY A 56 8.75 5.92 40.60
CA GLY A 56 7.74 6.34 41.60
C GLY A 56 7.19 7.75 41.36
N LEU A 57 7.46 8.36 40.20
CA LEU A 57 7.00 9.70 39.86
C LEU A 57 5.63 9.65 39.19
N TYR A 58 4.62 9.10 39.88
CA TYR A 58 3.31 8.78 39.32
C TYR A 58 2.59 9.99 38.73
N LYS A 59 2.59 11.15 39.44
CA LYS A 59 1.92 12.37 38.95
C LYS A 59 2.53 12.89 37.64
N GLN A 60 3.84 12.80 37.50
CA GLN A 60 4.55 13.20 36.28
C GLN A 60 4.28 12.23 35.14
N SER A 61 4.28 10.92 35.44
CA SER A 61 3.92 9.88 34.49
C SER A 61 2.52 10.11 33.93
N LEU A 62 1.50 10.31 34.77
CA LEU A 62 0.12 10.57 34.35
C LEU A 62 -0.01 11.83 33.47
N LYS A 63 0.74 12.92 33.78
CA LYS A 63 0.74 14.12 32.92
C LYS A 63 1.29 13.85 31.52
N VAL A 64 2.30 12.99 31.40
CA VAL A 64 2.86 12.59 30.10
C VAL A 64 1.89 11.69 29.36
N LEU A 65 1.28 10.71 30.05
CA LEU A 65 0.28 9.80 29.46
C LEU A 65 -0.95 10.55 28.94
N GLU A 66 -1.47 11.52 29.68
CA GLU A 66 -2.62 12.33 29.23
C GLU A 66 -2.35 13.04 27.90
N LYS A 67 -1.16 13.68 27.78
CA LYS A 67 -0.76 14.34 26.52
C LYS A 67 -0.57 13.33 25.37
N ALA A 68 0.09 12.21 25.65
CA ALA A 68 0.32 11.16 24.69
C ALA A 68 -1.01 10.53 24.20
N LYS A 69 -1.98 10.33 25.13
CA LYS A 69 -3.32 9.81 24.81
C LYS A 69 -4.09 10.74 23.89
N ILE A 70 -4.14 12.03 24.22
CA ILE A 70 -4.79 13.05 23.36
C ILE A 70 -4.16 13.04 21.96
N MET A 71 -2.83 12.96 21.88
CA MET A 71 -2.13 12.89 20.60
C MET A 71 -2.48 11.61 19.84
N ALA A 72 -2.50 10.46 20.52
CA ALA A 72 -2.83 9.17 19.93
C ALA A 72 -4.26 9.15 19.36
N LEU A 73 -5.25 9.63 20.12
CA LEU A 73 -6.65 9.69 19.69
C LEU A 73 -6.86 10.66 18.53
N ASN A 74 -6.22 11.84 18.54
CA ASN A 74 -6.28 12.82 17.44
C ASN A 74 -5.70 12.31 16.12
N HIS A 75 -4.79 11.34 16.18
CA HIS A 75 -4.14 10.72 15.03
C HIS A 75 -4.65 9.30 14.74
N GLU A 76 -5.75 8.88 15.39
CA GLU A 76 -6.36 7.54 15.21
C GLU A 76 -5.40 6.38 15.53
N GLU A 77 -4.40 6.60 16.39
CA GLU A 77 -3.48 5.57 16.89
C GLU A 77 -4.07 4.85 18.11
N LYS A 78 -5.24 4.24 17.93
CA LYS A 78 -6.05 3.62 18.99
C LYS A 78 -5.36 2.46 19.70
N TYR A 79 -4.45 1.74 19.02
CA TYR A 79 -3.64 0.70 19.67
C TYR A 79 -2.70 1.29 20.72
N ILE A 80 -2.06 2.43 20.41
CA ILE A 80 -1.18 3.09 21.38
C ILE A 80 -2.00 3.76 22.48
N ALA A 81 -3.17 4.34 22.14
CA ALA A 81 -4.08 4.87 23.14
C ALA A 81 -4.54 3.78 24.15
N TYR A 82 -4.77 2.56 23.67
CA TYR A 82 -5.09 1.42 24.54
C TYR A 82 -3.91 1.09 25.47
N ASP A 83 -2.68 0.99 24.97
CA ASP A 83 -1.47 0.76 25.77
C ASP A 83 -1.30 1.83 26.86
N ILE A 84 -1.61 3.10 26.52
CA ILE A 84 -1.57 4.22 27.46
C ILE A 84 -2.60 4.03 28.59
N VAL A 85 -3.84 3.68 28.25
CA VAL A 85 -4.91 3.46 29.23
C VAL A 85 -4.56 2.29 30.15
N GLU A 86 -3.95 1.23 29.63
CA GLU A 86 -3.50 0.10 30.46
C GLU A 86 -2.44 0.54 31.49
N LEU A 87 -1.48 1.41 31.11
CA LEU A 87 -0.54 1.95 32.08
C LEU A 87 -1.19 2.91 33.08
N GLU A 88 -2.18 3.71 32.66
CA GLU A 88 -2.98 4.54 33.60
C GLU A 88 -3.71 3.68 34.63
N LYS A 89 -4.29 2.53 34.23
CA LYS A 89 -4.95 1.57 35.15
C LYS A 89 -3.96 0.99 36.16
N VAL A 90 -2.76 0.63 35.72
CA VAL A 90 -1.69 0.14 36.60
C VAL A 90 -1.33 1.20 37.66
N ILE A 91 -1.16 2.46 37.24
CA ILE A 91 -0.82 3.56 38.15
C ILE A 91 -1.99 3.81 39.13
N GLU A 92 -3.23 3.84 38.65
CA GLU A 92 -4.41 4.07 39.51
C GLU A 92 -4.61 2.98 40.57
N SER A 93 -4.28 1.72 40.26
CA SER A 93 -4.34 0.60 41.19
C SER A 93 -3.31 0.66 42.30
N GLN A 94 -2.19 1.37 42.11
CA GLN A 94 -1.07 1.50 43.06
C GLN A 94 -1.05 2.84 43.79
N TYR A 95 -1.48 3.90 43.13
CA TYR A 95 -1.43 5.26 43.64
C TYR A 95 -2.73 5.99 43.36
N ILE A 96 -3.58 6.04 44.37
CA ILE A 96 -4.90 6.66 44.28
C ILE A 96 -4.74 8.18 44.16
N THR A 97 -4.86 8.68 42.94
CA THR A 97 -4.65 10.11 42.61
C THR A 97 -5.91 10.93 42.72
N ARG A 98 -7.08 10.31 42.47
CA ARG A 98 -8.39 10.95 42.39
C ARG A 98 -9.49 10.05 42.93
N SER A 99 -9.24 9.34 44.02
CA SER A 99 -10.12 8.31 44.60
C SER A 99 -11.55 8.75 44.97
N LEU A 100 -11.84 10.04 44.92
CA LEU A 100 -13.18 10.60 45.08
C LEU A 100 -13.96 10.78 43.77
N SER A 101 -13.37 10.44 42.64
CA SER A 101 -13.97 10.50 41.29
C SER A 101 -14.15 9.08 40.72
N ASN A 102 -15.08 8.91 39.79
CA ASN A 102 -15.30 7.66 39.03
C ASN A 102 -14.16 7.28 38.10
N ARG A 103 -12.91 7.59 38.47
CA ARG A 103 -11.74 7.44 37.57
C ARG A 103 -11.52 6.01 37.12
N ALA A 104 -11.70 5.04 38.02
CA ALA A 104 -11.58 3.62 37.66
C ALA A 104 -12.62 3.21 36.62
N GLU A 105 -13.87 3.66 36.80
CA GLU A 105 -14.95 3.39 35.82
C GLU A 105 -14.71 4.06 34.49
N GLU A 106 -14.21 5.30 34.48
CA GLU A 106 -13.80 6.01 33.22
C GLU A 106 -12.73 5.22 32.48
N LEU A 107 -11.67 4.75 33.14
CA LEU A 107 -10.59 3.98 32.55
C LEU A 107 -11.05 2.63 32.01
N ILE A 108 -11.96 1.95 32.73
CA ILE A 108 -12.56 0.69 32.28
C ILE A 108 -13.35 0.92 31.00
N ASN A 109 -14.26 1.89 30.99
CA ASN A 109 -15.10 2.19 29.82
C ASN A 109 -14.25 2.64 28.62
N GLU A 110 -13.18 3.41 28.84
CA GLU A 110 -12.27 3.84 27.79
C GLU A 110 -11.49 2.65 27.22
N ALA A 111 -10.98 1.76 28.07
CA ALA A 111 -10.27 0.55 27.63
C ALA A 111 -11.17 -0.38 26.83
N ASP A 112 -12.39 -0.66 27.30
CA ASP A 112 -13.35 -1.53 26.62
C ASP A 112 -13.70 -0.99 25.22
N LYS A 113 -13.96 0.32 25.14
CA LYS A 113 -14.24 0.99 23.85
C LYS A 113 -13.06 0.89 22.88
N LEU A 114 -11.84 1.14 23.35
CA LEU A 114 -10.64 1.04 22.52
C LEU A 114 -10.36 -0.40 22.10
N ALA A 115 -10.55 -1.37 23.01
CA ALA A 115 -10.39 -2.80 22.71
C ALA A 115 -11.36 -3.25 21.62
N GLU A 116 -12.64 -2.86 21.70
CA GLU A 116 -13.64 -3.17 20.68
C GLU A 116 -13.26 -2.57 19.32
N GLN A 117 -12.91 -1.28 19.27
CA GLN A 117 -12.49 -0.61 18.05
C GLN A 117 -11.25 -1.24 17.43
N ASN A 118 -10.26 -1.59 18.24
CA ASN A 118 -9.05 -2.28 17.80
C ASN A 118 -9.37 -3.68 17.26
N ASN A 119 -10.27 -4.42 17.89
CA ASN A 119 -10.72 -5.73 17.42
C ASN A 119 -11.41 -5.63 16.05
N ILE A 120 -12.32 -4.67 15.86
CA ILE A 120 -12.98 -4.41 14.57
C ILE A 120 -11.92 -4.07 13.49
N SER A 121 -10.99 -3.16 13.79
CA SER A 121 -9.88 -2.82 12.89
C SER A 121 -9.06 -4.05 12.50
N THR A 122 -8.77 -4.93 13.47
CA THR A 122 -8.01 -6.16 13.23
C THR A 122 -8.78 -7.12 12.32
N GLN A 123 -10.05 -7.37 12.59
CA GLN A 123 -10.89 -8.25 11.75
C GLN A 123 -10.97 -7.74 10.30
N LEU A 124 -11.20 -6.43 10.11
CA LEU A 124 -11.28 -5.81 8.79
C LEU A 124 -9.92 -5.83 8.05
N SER A 125 -8.82 -5.60 8.76
CA SER A 125 -7.48 -5.65 8.16
C SER A 125 -7.08 -7.06 7.74
N ASN A 126 -7.41 -8.07 8.56
CA ASN A 126 -7.20 -9.48 8.24
C ASN A 126 -8.01 -9.89 7.01
N LEU A 127 -9.31 -9.58 6.99
CA LEU A 127 -10.17 -9.84 5.84
C LEU A 127 -9.60 -9.19 4.56
N SER A 128 -9.18 -7.92 4.64
CA SER A 128 -8.57 -7.22 3.51
C SER A 128 -7.30 -7.92 3.01
N LEU A 129 -6.47 -8.46 3.91
CA LEU A 129 -5.24 -9.18 3.55
C LEU A 129 -5.55 -10.54 2.91
N GLU A 130 -6.51 -11.28 3.44
CA GLU A 130 -6.96 -12.57 2.91
C GLU A 130 -7.54 -12.43 1.49
N LEU A 131 -8.37 -11.40 1.25
CA LEU A 131 -8.91 -11.09 -0.08
C LEU A 131 -7.80 -10.72 -1.08
N TYR A 132 -6.85 -9.88 -0.66
CA TYR A 132 -5.69 -9.53 -1.48
C TYR A 132 -4.85 -10.77 -1.84
N GLN A 133 -4.61 -11.66 -0.88
CA GLN A 133 -3.87 -12.91 -1.12
C GLN A 133 -4.59 -13.81 -2.13
N ARG A 134 -5.93 -13.90 -2.05
CA ARG A 134 -6.75 -14.65 -3.03
C ARG A 134 -6.61 -14.08 -4.44
N LEU A 135 -6.68 -12.74 -4.56
CA LEU A 135 -6.52 -12.07 -5.85
C LEU A 135 -5.16 -12.38 -6.49
N ILE A 136 -4.08 -12.35 -5.69
CA ILE A 136 -2.72 -12.62 -6.21
C ILE A 136 -2.55 -14.09 -6.61
N ARG A 137 -3.17 -15.04 -5.88
CA ARG A 137 -3.01 -16.47 -6.15
C ARG A 137 -3.89 -17.00 -7.26
N ALA A 138 -5.16 -16.59 -7.29
CA ALA A 138 -6.17 -17.15 -8.17
C ALA A 138 -6.72 -16.17 -9.22
N GLY A 139 -6.40 -14.86 -9.07
CA GLY A 139 -6.99 -13.81 -9.91
C GLY A 139 -8.43 -13.51 -9.55
N TYR A 140 -9.20 -13.11 -10.55
CA TYR A 140 -10.64 -12.83 -10.45
C TYR A 140 -11.46 -14.12 -10.48
N ALA A 141 -12.69 -14.07 -9.95
CA ALA A 141 -13.64 -15.17 -10.09
C ALA A 141 -13.89 -15.48 -11.57
N LYS A 142 -13.73 -16.75 -11.96
CA LYS A 142 -13.88 -17.25 -13.34
C LYS A 142 -15.17 -18.00 -13.56
N SER A 143 -15.86 -18.39 -12.46
CA SER A 143 -17.10 -19.18 -12.49
C SER A 143 -18.07 -18.70 -11.41
N ASP A 144 -19.36 -19.04 -11.59
CA ASP A 144 -20.41 -18.78 -10.59
C ASP A 144 -20.13 -19.49 -9.25
N ILE A 145 -19.43 -20.61 -9.29
CA ILE A 145 -19.05 -21.36 -8.08
C ILE A 145 -18.03 -20.55 -7.28
N GLU A 146 -16.96 -20.11 -7.91
CA GLU A 146 -15.93 -19.26 -7.28
C GLU A 146 -16.51 -17.94 -6.77
N PHE A 147 -17.40 -17.32 -7.54
CA PHE A 147 -18.12 -16.13 -7.13
C PHE A 147 -18.90 -16.36 -5.82
N ARG A 148 -19.65 -17.47 -5.72
CA ARG A 148 -20.41 -17.83 -4.51
C ARG A 148 -19.49 -18.10 -3.32
N GLU A 149 -18.39 -18.82 -3.52
CA GLU A 149 -17.40 -19.11 -2.48
C GLU A 149 -16.76 -17.84 -1.95
N ILE A 150 -16.33 -16.93 -2.82
CA ILE A 150 -15.75 -15.62 -2.44
C ILE A 150 -16.78 -14.80 -1.67
N THR A 151 -18.03 -14.78 -2.14
CA THR A 151 -19.13 -14.04 -1.52
C THR A 151 -19.44 -14.59 -0.13
N GLN A 152 -19.58 -15.91 0.01
CA GLN A 152 -19.82 -16.56 1.29
C GLN A 152 -18.66 -16.31 2.27
N PHE A 153 -17.42 -16.43 1.78
CA PHE A 153 -16.21 -16.13 2.58
C PHE A 153 -16.23 -14.69 3.08
N PHE A 154 -16.47 -13.71 2.20
CA PHE A 154 -16.51 -12.30 2.55
C PHE A 154 -17.53 -12.00 3.66
N TYR A 155 -18.79 -12.41 3.47
CA TYR A 155 -19.84 -12.12 4.44
C TYR A 155 -19.68 -12.90 5.76
N LYS A 156 -19.10 -14.09 5.74
CA LYS A 156 -18.76 -14.84 6.96
C LYS A 156 -17.69 -14.16 7.81
N ARG A 157 -16.73 -13.49 7.16
CA ARG A 157 -15.58 -12.84 7.82
C ARG A 157 -15.80 -11.37 8.13
N MET A 158 -16.76 -10.73 7.46
CA MET A 158 -17.11 -9.32 7.69
C MET A 158 -17.71 -9.17 9.09
N PRO A 159 -17.13 -8.29 9.96
CA PRO A 159 -17.73 -8.02 11.27
C PRO A 159 -19.12 -7.38 11.11
N LYS A 160 -20.02 -7.71 12.04
CA LYS A 160 -21.40 -7.20 12.07
C LYS A 160 -21.43 -5.77 12.61
N VAL A 161 -20.96 -4.82 11.81
CA VAL A 161 -20.87 -3.39 12.16
C VAL A 161 -21.60 -2.54 11.14
N LYS A 162 -22.15 -1.41 11.59
CA LYS A 162 -22.70 -0.41 10.67
C LYS A 162 -21.60 0.58 10.28
N GLU A 163 -21.57 0.95 9.00
CA GLU A 163 -20.56 1.89 8.47
C GLU A 163 -20.51 3.21 9.28
N ASN A 164 -21.67 3.70 9.73
CA ASN A 164 -21.76 4.97 10.47
C ASN A 164 -21.12 4.92 11.85
N ASP A 165 -21.06 3.74 12.47
CA ASP A 165 -20.50 3.54 13.82
C ASP A 165 -18.96 3.40 13.82
N LEU A 166 -18.38 3.28 12.61
CA LEU A 166 -16.95 3.11 12.44
C LEU A 166 -16.20 4.44 12.51
N GLY A 167 -15.06 4.46 13.21
CA GLY A 167 -14.11 5.55 13.19
C GLY A 167 -13.33 5.64 11.87
N PHE A 168 -12.44 6.61 11.78
CA PHE A 168 -11.69 6.86 10.54
C PHE A 168 -10.84 5.64 10.12
N ARG A 169 -10.12 5.03 11.07
CA ARG A 169 -9.22 3.89 10.79
C ARG A 169 -9.99 2.62 10.43
N GLU A 170 -11.08 2.34 11.13
CA GLU A 170 -11.97 1.21 10.83
C GLU A 170 -12.58 1.36 9.42
N LYS A 171 -13.03 2.57 9.05
CA LYS A 171 -13.55 2.87 7.70
C LYS A 171 -12.52 2.65 6.61
N LEU A 172 -11.23 2.98 6.85
CA LEU A 172 -10.17 2.69 5.88
C LEU A 172 -10.09 1.20 5.54
N TRP A 173 -10.08 0.35 6.57
CA TRP A 173 -10.02 -1.09 6.38
C TRP A 173 -11.34 -1.66 5.82
N PHE A 174 -12.47 -1.12 6.25
CA PHE A 174 -13.79 -1.49 5.74
C PHE A 174 -13.89 -1.23 4.23
N TYR A 175 -13.56 -0.02 3.78
CA TYR A 175 -13.58 0.30 2.36
C TYR A 175 -12.55 -0.51 1.57
N LYS A 176 -11.38 -0.72 2.13
CA LYS A 176 -10.35 -1.54 1.47
C LYS A 176 -10.80 -3.00 1.31
N ALA A 177 -11.43 -3.59 2.31
CA ALA A 177 -11.97 -4.95 2.21
C ALA A 177 -13.05 -5.04 1.13
N HIS A 178 -13.99 -4.06 1.09
CA HIS A 178 -15.01 -3.99 0.04
C HIS A 178 -14.41 -3.79 -1.37
N VAL A 179 -13.39 -2.96 -1.51
CA VAL A 179 -12.69 -2.76 -2.80
C VAL A 179 -12.07 -4.07 -3.27
N TRP A 180 -11.36 -4.80 -2.40
CA TRP A 180 -10.79 -6.10 -2.78
C TRP A 180 -11.82 -7.16 -3.10
N TYR A 181 -12.92 -7.23 -2.33
CA TYR A 181 -14.04 -8.12 -2.64
C TYR A 181 -14.64 -7.81 -4.01
N SER A 182 -14.90 -6.53 -4.27
CA SER A 182 -15.47 -6.09 -5.55
C SER A 182 -14.52 -6.32 -6.74
N PHE A 183 -13.21 -6.20 -6.54
CA PHE A 183 -12.23 -6.59 -7.57
C PHE A 183 -12.30 -8.10 -7.86
N LEU A 184 -12.27 -8.94 -6.82
CA LEU A 184 -12.35 -10.40 -6.97
C LEU A 184 -13.60 -10.84 -7.70
N THR A 185 -14.73 -10.19 -7.44
CA THR A 185 -16.03 -10.51 -8.05
C THR A 185 -16.32 -9.73 -9.34
N GLN A 186 -15.37 -8.88 -9.78
CA GLN A 186 -15.51 -8.00 -10.96
C GLN A 186 -16.74 -7.08 -10.90
N ASP A 187 -17.21 -6.76 -9.68
CA ASP A 187 -18.28 -5.79 -9.46
C ASP A 187 -17.72 -4.35 -9.50
N PHE A 188 -17.59 -3.82 -10.71
CA PHE A 188 -17.02 -2.49 -10.94
C PHE A 188 -17.86 -1.36 -10.32
N LEU A 189 -19.16 -1.55 -10.17
CA LEU A 189 -20.05 -0.56 -9.54
C LEU A 189 -19.75 -0.44 -8.04
N SER A 190 -19.67 -1.55 -7.34
CA SER A 190 -19.28 -1.58 -5.93
C SER A 190 -17.85 -1.12 -5.73
N SER A 191 -16.90 -1.49 -6.61
CA SER A 191 -15.52 -0.99 -6.57
C SER A 191 -15.48 0.53 -6.68
N TYR A 192 -16.22 1.12 -7.60
CA TYR A 192 -16.34 2.58 -7.72
C TYR A 192 -16.97 3.21 -6.47
N LYS A 193 -18.05 2.63 -5.95
CA LYS A 193 -18.73 3.11 -4.74
C LYS A 193 -17.79 3.19 -3.55
N TYR A 194 -17.10 2.10 -3.24
CA TYR A 194 -16.26 2.03 -2.03
C TYR A 194 -14.93 2.76 -2.19
N SER A 195 -14.30 2.76 -3.37
CA SER A 195 -13.11 3.58 -3.61
C SER A 195 -13.42 5.08 -3.60
N SER A 196 -14.59 5.49 -4.10
CA SER A 196 -15.05 6.88 -4.01
C SER A 196 -15.30 7.30 -2.56
N LYS A 197 -15.95 6.47 -1.75
CA LYS A 197 -16.14 6.72 -0.31
C LYS A 197 -14.80 6.83 0.43
N TRP A 198 -13.84 5.97 0.09
CA TRP A 198 -12.49 6.00 0.65
C TRP A 198 -11.81 7.35 0.37
N VAL A 199 -11.80 7.81 -0.87
CA VAL A 199 -11.20 9.10 -1.24
C VAL A 199 -11.93 10.27 -0.59
N LYS A 200 -13.28 10.26 -0.63
CA LYS A 200 -14.12 11.30 -0.04
C LYS A 200 -13.87 11.50 1.46
N MET A 201 -13.61 10.43 2.19
CA MET A 201 -13.30 10.48 3.62
C MET A 201 -12.03 11.32 3.91
N PHE A 202 -11.02 11.27 3.04
CA PHE A 202 -9.84 12.14 3.13
C PHE A 202 -10.11 13.58 2.68
N GLU A 203 -11.04 13.78 1.75
CA GLU A 203 -11.48 15.14 1.37
C GLU A 203 -12.23 15.83 2.52
N GLU A 204 -13.08 15.08 3.25
CA GLU A 204 -13.82 15.56 4.42
C GLU A 204 -12.90 15.77 5.64
N SER A 205 -11.80 15.01 5.72
CA SER A 205 -10.82 15.10 6.81
C SER A 205 -9.38 15.26 6.31
N PRO A 206 -9.02 16.43 5.70
CA PRO A 206 -7.70 16.63 5.08
C PRO A 206 -6.52 16.48 6.06
N LYS A 207 -6.76 16.75 7.36
CA LYS A 207 -5.77 16.56 8.42
C LYS A 207 -5.28 15.12 8.56
N MET A 208 -6.05 14.14 8.06
CA MET A 208 -5.70 12.72 8.10
C MET A 208 -4.80 12.30 6.93
N ILE A 209 -4.60 13.14 5.91
CA ILE A 209 -3.71 12.83 4.78
C ILE A 209 -2.26 12.66 5.25
N PRO A 210 -1.64 13.60 5.98
CA PRO A 210 -0.27 13.43 6.49
C PRO A 210 -0.14 12.31 7.54
N VAL A 211 -1.23 11.94 8.21
CA VAL A 211 -1.25 10.83 9.18
C VAL A 211 -1.29 9.47 8.49
N ASN A 212 -2.04 9.36 7.39
CA ASN A 212 -2.25 8.12 6.64
C ASN A 212 -1.93 8.27 5.14
N PRO A 213 -0.73 8.77 4.75
CA PRO A 213 -0.43 9.13 3.36
C PRO A 213 -0.46 7.94 2.41
N VAL A 214 -0.04 6.75 2.89
CA VAL A 214 -0.08 5.51 2.08
C VAL A 214 -1.52 5.12 1.75
N PHE A 215 -2.44 5.23 2.72
CA PHE A 215 -3.86 4.94 2.47
C PHE A 215 -4.49 5.98 1.54
N TYR A 216 -4.11 7.24 1.66
CA TYR A 216 -4.55 8.29 0.75
C TYR A 216 -4.13 7.99 -0.70
N LEU A 217 -2.86 7.67 -0.92
CA LEU A 217 -2.32 7.33 -2.24
C LEU A 217 -3.01 6.07 -2.80
N LYS A 218 -3.15 5.01 -2.01
CA LYS A 218 -3.80 3.77 -2.44
C LYS A 218 -5.27 3.95 -2.78
N GLY A 219 -6.03 4.70 -1.97
CA GLY A 219 -7.45 4.98 -2.25
C GLY A 219 -7.65 5.70 -3.58
N ASN A 220 -6.83 6.73 -3.85
CA ASN A 220 -6.85 7.43 -5.13
C ASN A 220 -6.44 6.51 -6.30
N ASN A 221 -5.43 5.66 -6.10
CA ASN A 221 -5.01 4.73 -7.14
C ASN A 221 -6.13 3.73 -7.50
N TYR A 222 -6.77 3.10 -6.51
CA TYR A 222 -7.88 2.17 -6.78
C TYR A 222 -9.08 2.86 -7.43
N LEU A 223 -9.40 4.09 -7.02
CA LEU A 223 -10.46 4.84 -7.68
C LEU A 223 -10.10 5.14 -9.15
N MET A 224 -8.86 5.55 -9.43
CA MET A 224 -8.42 5.78 -10.82
C MET A 224 -8.38 4.48 -11.64
N GLU A 225 -7.99 3.37 -11.04
CA GLU A 225 -7.98 2.06 -11.70
C GLU A 225 -9.41 1.67 -12.14
N ILE A 226 -10.40 1.82 -11.29
CA ILE A 226 -11.80 1.59 -11.65
C ILE A 226 -12.29 2.58 -12.70
N LEU A 227 -11.97 3.86 -12.57
CA LEU A 227 -12.34 4.88 -13.56
C LEU A 227 -11.71 4.61 -14.93
N PHE A 228 -10.53 3.99 -14.97
CA PHE A 228 -9.89 3.52 -16.19
C PHE A 228 -10.68 2.35 -16.80
N LEU A 229 -11.02 1.33 -16.01
CA LEU A 229 -11.77 0.15 -16.47
C LEU A 229 -13.17 0.50 -17.00
N ILE A 230 -13.86 1.43 -16.34
CA ILE A 230 -15.18 1.89 -16.80
C ILE A 230 -15.10 3.03 -17.84
N LYS A 231 -13.90 3.36 -18.32
CA LYS A 231 -13.63 4.36 -19.36
C LYS A 231 -14.22 5.75 -19.07
N HIS A 232 -13.97 6.28 -17.86
CA HIS A 232 -14.51 7.57 -17.43
C HIS A 232 -13.44 8.67 -17.30
N PRO A 233 -12.94 9.27 -18.41
CA PRO A 233 -11.77 10.16 -18.41
C PRO A 233 -11.97 11.44 -17.59
N ILE A 234 -13.16 12.03 -17.60
CA ILE A 234 -13.45 13.31 -16.91
C ILE A 234 -13.22 13.16 -15.40
N LYS A 235 -13.81 12.15 -14.77
CA LYS A 235 -13.61 11.91 -13.33
C LYS A 235 -12.17 11.45 -13.04
N PHE A 236 -11.58 10.63 -13.91
CA PHE A 236 -10.20 10.21 -13.79
C PHE A 236 -9.25 11.42 -13.71
N LYS A 237 -9.37 12.36 -14.66
CA LYS A 237 -8.58 13.61 -14.70
C LYS A 237 -8.74 14.41 -13.42
N LYS A 238 -9.96 14.53 -12.92
CA LYS A 238 -10.24 15.25 -11.66
C LYS A 238 -9.48 14.63 -10.49
N VAL A 239 -9.60 13.31 -10.29
CA VAL A 239 -8.93 12.58 -9.19
C VAL A 239 -7.40 12.69 -9.31
N LEU A 240 -6.85 12.48 -10.50
CA LEU A 240 -5.41 12.57 -10.78
C LEU A 240 -4.87 13.97 -10.44
N THR A 241 -5.56 15.03 -10.89
CA THR A 241 -5.17 16.43 -10.63
C THR A 241 -5.22 16.76 -9.14
N GLN A 242 -6.27 16.31 -8.45
CA GLN A 242 -6.41 16.53 -7.01
C GLN A 242 -5.33 15.77 -6.22
N MET A 243 -5.07 14.51 -6.54
CA MET A 243 -4.00 13.72 -5.92
C MET A 243 -2.65 14.41 -6.10
N LYS A 244 -2.31 14.81 -7.34
CA LYS A 244 -1.06 15.51 -7.64
C LYS A 244 -0.92 16.80 -6.83
N LYS A 245 -1.94 17.66 -6.82
CA LYS A 245 -1.94 18.90 -6.03
C LYS A 245 -1.68 18.66 -4.53
N ARG A 246 -2.20 17.56 -3.97
CA ARG A 246 -1.99 17.22 -2.56
C ARG A 246 -0.60 16.67 -2.29
N VAL A 247 -0.06 15.86 -3.18
CA VAL A 247 1.29 15.29 -3.07
C VAL A 247 2.36 16.37 -3.22
N ASP A 248 2.15 17.33 -4.12
CA ASP A 248 3.06 18.45 -4.35
C ASP A 248 3.00 19.50 -3.21
N ASN A 249 2.05 19.38 -2.28
CA ASN A 249 1.94 20.30 -1.14
C ASN A 249 3.09 20.07 -0.15
N ILE A 250 3.63 21.16 0.41
CA ILE A 250 4.74 21.16 1.36
C ILE A 250 4.44 20.32 2.64
N ASN A 251 3.17 20.24 3.00
CA ASN A 251 2.72 19.49 4.19
C ASN A 251 2.54 17.99 3.93
N PHE A 252 2.69 17.52 2.69
CA PHE A 252 2.67 16.09 2.41
C PHE A 252 3.97 15.45 2.90
N PRO A 253 3.91 14.36 3.69
CA PRO A 253 5.11 13.73 4.23
C PRO A 253 6.06 13.26 3.13
N LYS A 254 7.36 13.50 3.30
CA LYS A 254 8.39 13.08 2.37
C LYS A 254 9.30 12.07 3.04
N ASN A 255 9.38 10.88 2.48
CA ASN A 255 10.34 9.83 2.81
C ASN A 255 10.48 8.89 1.62
N ASP A 256 11.49 8.03 1.62
CA ASP A 256 11.84 7.18 0.48
C ASP A 256 10.70 6.25 0.07
N ASN A 257 10.01 5.65 1.04
CA ASN A 257 8.85 4.79 0.76
C ASN A 257 7.70 5.55 0.10
N LEU A 258 7.38 6.75 0.58
CA LEU A 258 6.34 7.58 -0.04
C LEU A 258 6.77 8.12 -1.39
N GLY A 259 8.06 8.42 -1.58
CA GLY A 259 8.63 8.79 -2.87
C GLY A 259 8.39 7.71 -3.92
N ALA A 260 8.77 6.47 -3.61
CA ALA A 260 8.56 5.32 -4.48
C ALA A 260 7.08 5.05 -4.79
N LEU A 261 6.19 5.09 -3.78
CA LEU A 261 4.75 4.91 -3.98
C LEU A 261 4.13 6.04 -4.83
N THR A 262 4.54 7.27 -4.56
CA THR A 262 4.08 8.44 -5.32
C THR A 262 4.51 8.34 -6.79
N PHE A 263 5.78 7.99 -7.02
CA PHE A 263 6.29 7.74 -8.36
C PHE A 263 5.45 6.66 -9.07
N ASN A 264 5.32 5.50 -8.45
CA ASN A 264 4.60 4.36 -9.03
C ASN A 264 3.16 4.74 -9.40
N PHE A 265 2.39 5.28 -8.46
CA PHE A 265 0.98 5.61 -8.71
C PHE A 265 0.81 6.79 -9.66
N SER A 266 1.65 7.83 -9.56
CA SER A 266 1.54 9.00 -10.44
C SER A 266 1.83 8.64 -11.89
N TYR A 267 2.96 8.01 -12.19
CA TYR A 267 3.32 7.68 -13.57
C TYR A 267 2.43 6.59 -14.15
N SER A 268 2.06 5.58 -13.36
CA SER A 268 1.12 4.55 -13.80
C SER A 268 -0.22 5.16 -14.23
N ASN A 269 -0.75 6.12 -13.45
CA ASN A 269 -2.03 6.76 -13.75
C ASN A 269 -1.92 7.86 -14.81
N LEU A 270 -0.76 8.54 -14.95
CA LEU A 270 -0.52 9.46 -16.06
C LEU A 270 -0.57 8.71 -17.40
N VAL A 271 0.08 7.55 -17.50
CA VAL A 271 0.03 6.71 -18.70
C VAL A 271 -1.38 6.18 -18.95
N ASN A 272 -2.08 5.69 -17.91
CA ASN A 272 -3.47 5.25 -18.04
C ASN A 272 -4.38 6.37 -18.55
N PHE A 273 -4.16 7.61 -18.09
CA PHE A 273 -4.93 8.76 -18.57
C PHE A 273 -4.67 9.05 -20.05
N CYS A 274 -3.40 8.97 -20.48
CA CYS A 274 -3.08 9.09 -21.91
C CYS A 274 -3.75 8.00 -22.76
N PHE A 275 -3.81 6.77 -22.26
CA PHE A 275 -4.54 5.68 -22.95
C PHE A 275 -6.05 5.96 -23.06
N LEU A 276 -6.67 6.56 -22.02
CA LEU A 276 -8.08 6.96 -22.08
C LEU A 276 -8.34 8.07 -23.10
N GLU A 277 -7.39 8.96 -23.31
CA GLU A 277 -7.47 10.07 -24.28
C GLU A 277 -6.96 9.70 -25.67
N GLY A 278 -6.30 8.54 -25.84
CA GLY A 278 -5.61 8.16 -27.08
C GLY A 278 -4.36 8.99 -27.38
N ASP A 279 -3.80 9.69 -26.38
CA ASP A 279 -2.65 10.60 -26.52
C ASP A 279 -1.33 9.86 -26.31
N PHE A 280 -0.92 9.07 -27.29
CA PHE A 280 0.31 8.29 -27.24
C PHE A 280 1.58 9.15 -27.34
N ASP A 281 1.52 10.33 -27.94
CA ASP A 281 2.67 11.26 -28.01
C ASP A 281 3.03 11.78 -26.62
N ARG A 282 2.02 12.17 -25.88
CA ARG A 282 2.19 12.58 -24.48
C ARG A 282 2.66 11.42 -23.62
N ALA A 283 2.11 10.22 -23.81
CA ALA A 283 2.54 9.03 -23.08
C ALA A 283 4.02 8.72 -23.35
N LEU A 284 4.49 8.82 -24.60
CA LEU A 284 5.89 8.63 -25.00
C LEU A 284 6.83 9.58 -24.26
N SER A 285 6.41 10.85 -24.04
CA SER A 285 7.21 11.83 -23.31
C SER A 285 7.50 11.45 -21.84
N PHE A 286 6.73 10.55 -21.25
CA PHE A 286 6.95 10.09 -19.87
C PHE A 286 7.97 8.95 -19.73
N ILE A 287 8.31 8.24 -20.82
CA ILE A 287 9.20 7.06 -20.78
C ILE A 287 10.56 7.37 -20.12
N PRO A 288 11.28 8.46 -20.47
CA PRO A 288 12.56 8.76 -19.85
C PRO A 288 12.44 8.94 -18.32
N SER A 289 11.38 9.60 -17.85
CA SER A 289 11.12 9.82 -16.43
C SER A 289 10.75 8.51 -15.73
N ILE A 290 9.99 7.63 -16.36
CA ILE A 290 9.65 6.29 -15.82
C ILE A 290 10.92 5.46 -15.67
N LEU A 291 11.77 5.39 -16.68
CA LEU A 291 13.02 4.62 -16.64
C LEU A 291 14.01 5.18 -15.61
N LYS A 292 14.09 6.50 -15.47
CA LYS A 292 14.87 7.14 -14.40
C LYS A 292 14.34 6.75 -13.01
N GLY A 293 13.04 6.85 -12.80
CA GLY A 293 12.42 6.50 -11.50
C GLY A 293 12.56 5.02 -11.15
N ILE A 294 12.47 4.10 -12.13
CA ILE A 294 12.74 2.67 -11.89
C ILE A 294 14.17 2.45 -11.39
N LYS A 295 15.18 3.19 -11.91
CA LYS A 295 16.55 3.11 -11.42
C LYS A 295 16.72 3.74 -10.04
N GLU A 296 16.08 4.87 -9.79
CA GLU A 296 16.17 5.60 -8.53
C GLU A 296 15.55 4.81 -7.39
N TYR A 297 14.40 4.18 -7.61
CA TYR A 297 13.64 3.44 -6.61
C TYR A 297 13.79 1.91 -6.72
N ASN A 298 14.89 1.40 -7.28
CA ASN A 298 15.08 -0.03 -7.57
C ASN A 298 14.96 -0.94 -6.34
N ASN A 299 15.26 -0.42 -5.13
CA ASN A 299 15.16 -1.17 -3.87
C ASN A 299 13.76 -1.08 -3.21
N GLN A 300 12.91 -0.16 -3.64
CA GLN A 300 11.59 0.11 -3.08
C GLN A 300 10.45 -0.36 -4.00
N ILE A 301 10.72 -0.55 -5.29
CA ILE A 301 9.75 -1.04 -6.28
C ILE A 301 10.06 -2.50 -6.57
N ASP A 302 9.09 -3.37 -6.37
CA ASP A 302 9.24 -4.78 -6.67
C ASP A 302 9.25 -5.07 -8.17
N ALA A 303 9.77 -6.25 -8.55
CA ALA A 303 9.89 -6.67 -9.94
C ALA A 303 8.54 -6.65 -10.68
N HIS A 304 7.43 -6.94 -9.98
CA HIS A 304 6.11 -6.93 -10.59
C HIS A 304 5.72 -5.52 -11.08
N HIS A 305 5.88 -4.49 -10.27
CA HIS A 305 5.57 -3.10 -10.67
C HIS A 305 6.50 -2.62 -11.80
N VAL A 306 7.78 -3.04 -11.81
CA VAL A 306 8.70 -2.75 -12.92
C VAL A 306 8.19 -3.38 -14.22
N MET A 307 7.73 -4.64 -14.18
CA MET A 307 7.19 -5.32 -15.36
C MET A 307 5.87 -4.68 -15.83
N MET A 308 5.04 -4.19 -14.92
CA MET A 308 3.85 -3.41 -15.28
C MET A 308 4.21 -2.11 -16.00
N PHE A 309 5.28 -1.42 -15.61
CA PHE A 309 5.77 -0.27 -16.37
C PHE A 309 6.29 -0.67 -17.76
N TYR A 310 7.05 -1.78 -17.88
CA TYR A 310 7.51 -2.25 -19.18
C TYR A 310 6.35 -2.61 -20.10
N TYR A 311 5.29 -3.23 -19.58
CA TYR A 311 4.08 -3.51 -20.35
C TYR A 311 3.40 -2.22 -20.85
N LYS A 312 3.26 -1.20 -19.96
CA LYS A 312 2.72 0.10 -20.37
C LYS A 312 3.59 0.79 -21.43
N ILE A 313 4.92 0.73 -21.30
CA ILE A 313 5.86 1.25 -22.29
C ILE A 313 5.70 0.51 -23.63
N ALA A 314 5.58 -0.81 -23.62
CA ALA A 314 5.30 -1.59 -24.81
C ALA A 314 3.98 -1.17 -25.48
N CYS A 315 2.90 -0.98 -24.69
CA CYS A 315 1.63 -0.48 -25.23
C CYS A 315 1.76 0.94 -25.83
N ILE A 316 2.59 1.82 -25.24
CA ILE A 316 2.85 3.16 -25.81
C ILE A 316 3.52 3.04 -27.18
N TYR A 317 4.58 2.24 -27.27
CA TYR A 317 5.28 2.03 -28.55
C TYR A 317 4.39 1.35 -29.58
N PHE A 318 3.57 0.37 -29.18
CA PHE A 318 2.59 -0.24 -30.08
C PHE A 318 1.61 0.79 -30.64
N GLY A 319 1.06 1.67 -29.78
CA GLY A 319 0.15 2.75 -30.21
C GLY A 319 0.81 3.85 -31.06
N LYS A 320 2.17 3.88 -31.11
CA LYS A 320 2.98 4.74 -31.97
C LYS A 320 3.50 4.02 -33.21
N GLU A 321 3.06 2.77 -33.43
CA GLU A 321 3.53 1.93 -34.55
C GLU A 321 5.04 1.66 -34.51
N ASP A 322 5.69 1.85 -33.37
CA ASP A 322 7.09 1.51 -33.12
C ASP A 322 7.19 0.08 -32.58
N TYR A 323 6.95 -0.87 -33.46
CA TYR A 323 6.84 -2.27 -33.09
C TYR A 323 8.17 -2.88 -32.61
N GLU A 324 9.31 -2.40 -33.10
CA GLU A 324 10.62 -2.86 -32.64
C GLU A 324 10.86 -2.56 -31.18
N ASN A 325 10.63 -1.31 -30.75
CA ASN A 325 10.74 -0.95 -29.34
C ASN A 325 9.66 -1.64 -28.49
N CYS A 326 8.45 -1.82 -29.02
CA CYS A 326 7.41 -2.60 -28.35
C CYS A 326 7.91 -4.02 -28.01
N ILE A 327 8.45 -4.74 -28.98
CA ILE A 327 8.98 -6.10 -28.83
C ILE A 327 10.11 -6.13 -27.78
N ILE A 328 11.04 -5.17 -27.81
CA ILE A 328 12.14 -5.09 -26.82
C ILE A 328 11.63 -5.06 -25.38
N TYR A 329 10.55 -4.30 -25.10
CA TYR A 329 10.00 -4.22 -23.75
C TYR A 329 9.17 -5.46 -23.40
N LEU A 330 8.44 -6.07 -24.34
CA LEU A 330 7.72 -7.31 -24.13
C LEU A 330 8.67 -8.48 -23.84
N ASP A 331 9.79 -8.57 -24.53
CA ASP A 331 10.80 -9.59 -24.31
C ASP A 331 11.42 -9.52 -22.91
N LYS A 332 11.60 -8.32 -22.34
CA LYS A 332 12.03 -8.14 -20.95
C LYS A 332 11.04 -8.75 -19.95
N ILE A 333 9.75 -8.74 -20.27
CA ILE A 333 8.71 -9.34 -19.44
C ILE A 333 8.69 -10.86 -19.64
N ILE A 334 8.64 -11.31 -20.88
CA ILE A 334 8.51 -12.73 -21.26
C ILE A 334 9.72 -13.56 -20.80
N SER A 335 10.91 -12.97 -20.83
CA SER A 335 12.15 -13.63 -20.38
C SER A 335 12.37 -13.63 -18.87
N ASN A 336 11.57 -12.90 -18.10
CA ASN A 336 11.72 -12.81 -16.66
C ASN A 336 11.18 -14.07 -15.96
N LYS A 337 12.10 -14.86 -15.39
CA LYS A 337 11.76 -16.12 -14.70
C LYS A 337 11.14 -15.95 -13.31
N ASP A 338 11.22 -14.75 -12.73
CA ASP A 338 10.72 -14.45 -11.38
C ASP A 338 9.23 -14.07 -11.35
N LEU A 339 8.59 -13.94 -12.52
CA LEU A 339 7.18 -13.54 -12.68
C LEU A 339 6.15 -14.67 -12.47
N LYS A 340 6.49 -15.71 -11.72
CA LYS A 340 5.58 -16.87 -11.49
C LYS A 340 4.22 -16.53 -10.89
N MET A 341 4.03 -15.30 -10.37
CA MET A 341 2.80 -14.87 -9.68
C MET A 341 1.85 -14.02 -10.53
N ARG A 342 2.21 -13.66 -11.78
CA ARG A 342 1.38 -12.81 -12.66
C ARG A 342 1.33 -13.38 -14.07
N GLU A 343 0.69 -14.52 -14.12
CA GLU A 343 0.46 -15.26 -15.36
C GLU A 343 -0.40 -14.48 -16.35
N ASP A 344 -1.32 -13.65 -15.85
CA ASP A 344 -2.12 -12.71 -16.65
C ASP A 344 -1.23 -11.72 -17.42
N LEU A 345 -0.25 -11.09 -16.76
CA LEU A 345 0.68 -10.17 -17.40
C LEU A 345 1.51 -10.87 -18.49
N LEU A 346 1.96 -12.10 -18.22
CA LEU A 346 2.68 -12.91 -19.21
C LEU A 346 1.78 -13.28 -20.40
N CYS A 347 0.52 -13.65 -20.18
CA CYS A 347 -0.45 -13.91 -21.24
C CYS A 347 -0.62 -12.69 -22.15
N PHE A 348 -0.95 -11.53 -21.57
CA PHE A 348 -1.13 -10.29 -22.34
C PHE A 348 0.15 -9.86 -23.07
N SER A 349 1.32 -10.02 -22.44
CA SER A 349 2.60 -9.68 -23.06
C SER A 349 2.90 -10.58 -24.27
N ARG A 350 2.62 -11.89 -24.17
CA ARG A 350 2.81 -12.81 -25.29
C ARG A 350 1.86 -12.55 -26.45
N VAL A 351 0.59 -12.26 -26.13
CA VAL A 351 -0.41 -11.92 -27.15
C VAL A 351 -0.03 -10.62 -27.86
N LEU A 352 0.31 -9.58 -27.12
CA LEU A 352 0.73 -8.30 -27.71
C LEU A 352 2.03 -8.46 -28.54
N ASN A 353 2.94 -9.35 -28.12
CA ASN A 353 4.17 -9.63 -28.83
C ASN A 353 3.91 -10.27 -30.22
N ILE A 354 2.90 -11.14 -30.32
CA ILE A 354 2.46 -11.70 -31.61
C ILE A 354 1.98 -10.58 -32.55
N PHE A 355 1.12 -9.70 -32.04
CA PHE A 355 0.62 -8.57 -32.83
C PHE A 355 1.75 -7.64 -33.28
N ALA A 356 2.68 -7.33 -32.39
CA ALA A 356 3.83 -6.48 -32.72
C ALA A 356 4.73 -7.11 -33.79
N HIS A 357 4.99 -8.42 -33.75
CA HIS A 357 5.74 -9.12 -34.79
C HIS A 357 5.00 -9.14 -36.13
N TYR A 358 3.70 -9.35 -36.10
CA TYR A 358 2.86 -9.34 -37.32
C TYR A 358 2.88 -7.96 -37.98
N GLU A 359 2.62 -6.89 -37.24
CA GLU A 359 2.62 -5.52 -37.77
C GLU A 359 4.01 -5.05 -38.19
N ALA A 360 5.09 -5.55 -37.59
CA ALA A 360 6.47 -5.27 -38.01
C ALA A 360 6.89 -6.03 -39.28
N GLY A 361 6.07 -6.97 -39.76
CA GLY A 361 6.41 -7.80 -40.93
C GLY A 361 7.49 -8.86 -40.65
N PHE A 362 7.66 -9.27 -39.37
CA PHE A 362 8.65 -10.29 -38.98
C PHE A 362 8.08 -11.71 -39.09
N ASP A 363 7.63 -12.12 -40.28
CA ASP A 363 6.94 -13.39 -40.54
C ASP A 363 7.74 -14.62 -40.09
N TYR A 364 9.06 -14.60 -40.24
CA TYR A 364 9.92 -15.72 -39.82
C TYR A 364 9.85 -16.03 -38.30
N HIS A 365 9.62 -15.02 -37.47
CA HIS A 365 9.51 -15.21 -36.03
C HIS A 365 8.09 -15.47 -35.57
N LEU A 366 7.06 -15.10 -36.33
CA LEU A 366 5.66 -15.15 -35.98
C LEU A 366 5.18 -16.57 -35.66
N GLU A 367 5.51 -17.56 -36.51
CA GLU A 367 5.14 -18.96 -36.31
C GLU A 367 5.70 -19.52 -35.02
N LYS A 368 6.96 -19.18 -34.68
CA LYS A 368 7.57 -19.59 -33.43
C LYS A 368 6.85 -18.96 -32.23
N GLN A 369 6.56 -17.65 -32.27
CA GLN A 369 5.88 -16.93 -31.20
C GLN A 369 4.45 -17.47 -30.98
N LEU A 370 3.72 -17.77 -32.05
CA LEU A 370 2.39 -18.40 -31.98
C LEU A 370 2.46 -19.76 -31.27
N ARG A 371 3.41 -20.61 -31.70
CA ARG A 371 3.58 -21.96 -31.14
C ARG A 371 3.96 -21.92 -29.65
N GLU A 372 4.86 -21.03 -29.26
CA GLU A 372 5.30 -20.87 -27.86
C GLU A 372 4.18 -20.30 -27.00
N THR A 373 3.43 -19.31 -27.51
CA THR A 373 2.28 -18.72 -26.80
C THR A 373 1.16 -19.75 -26.64
N TYR A 374 0.85 -20.52 -27.67
CA TYR A 374 -0.15 -21.57 -27.60
C TYR A 374 0.20 -22.63 -26.56
N LYS A 375 1.47 -23.12 -26.53
CA LYS A 375 1.94 -24.05 -25.51
C LYS A 375 1.84 -23.47 -24.10
N PHE A 376 2.14 -22.18 -23.95
CA PHE A 376 2.03 -21.50 -22.68
C PHE A 376 0.56 -21.39 -22.20
N LEU A 377 -0.35 -21.03 -23.08
CA LEU A 377 -1.79 -20.91 -22.74
C LEU A 377 -2.42 -22.26 -22.41
N ILE A 378 -2.05 -23.36 -23.10
CA ILE A 378 -2.50 -24.72 -22.74
C ILE A 378 -2.03 -25.08 -21.35
N LYS A 379 -0.73 -24.87 -21.05
CA LYS A 379 -0.18 -25.16 -19.73
C LYS A 379 -0.90 -24.38 -18.63
N MET A 380 -1.35 -23.17 -18.93
CA MET A 380 -2.10 -22.34 -17.99
C MET A 380 -3.54 -22.87 -17.75
N ASN A 381 -4.19 -23.37 -18.79
CA ASN A 381 -5.52 -24.00 -18.66
C ASN A 381 -5.46 -25.36 -17.92
N ASP A 382 -4.37 -26.11 -18.06
CA ASP A 382 -4.19 -27.39 -17.37
C ASP A 382 -3.85 -27.23 -15.87
N LEU A 383 -3.45 -26.03 -15.44
CA LEU A 383 -3.17 -25.70 -14.04
C LEU A 383 -4.38 -25.11 -13.30
N HIS A 384 -5.50 -24.96 -14.00
CA HIS A 384 -6.78 -24.43 -13.51
C HIS A 384 -7.95 -25.32 -13.95
#